data_01fa39332ecfd4382b747292c6f21c5d
#
_entry.id   01fa39332ecfd4382b747292c6f21c5d
#
_cell.length_a   1.000
_cell.length_b   1.000
_cell.length_c   1.000
_cell.angle_alpha   90.00
_cell.angle_beta   90.00
_cell.angle_gamma   90.00
#
_symmetry.space_group_name_H-M   'P 1'
#
loop_
_entity.id
_entity.type
_entity.pdbx_description
1 polymer ?
#
loop_
_entity_poly.entity_id
_entity_poly.type
_entity_poly.pdbx_seq_one_letter_code
_entity_poly.pdbx_strand_id
1 'polypeptide(L)'
;MSLLFENLEKIGNKTALINEDKRKYSYKQISFLAKRITSKIENNSLVIIISNNSLPSLIGYISFMRSDHIIILLDQNFDFKFINQTIKKFKPNYIYARRSFLKKLNKAKLLFNYQDFCLFKTNNKNHKKLNNLNKLILTTSGSTQSPKFVRLSNKNLFQKRFCY
;
A
#
# COMPACT_ATOMS: atom_id res chain seq x y z
N MET A 1 -5.35 9.45 17.43
CA MET A 1 -4.08 9.72 16.72
C MET A 1 -4.42 9.89 15.24
N SER A 2 -4.18 11.07 14.62
CA SER A 2 -4.58 11.27 13.22
C SER A 2 -3.76 10.37 12.30
N LEU A 3 -4.41 9.80 11.29
CA LEU A 3 -3.75 8.98 10.28
C LEU A 3 -3.13 9.86 9.20
N LEU A 4 -2.06 9.37 8.59
CA LEU A 4 -1.47 10.05 7.44
C LEU A 4 -2.53 10.13 6.31
N PHE A 5 -2.63 11.27 5.63
CA PHE A 5 -3.65 11.53 4.60
C PHE A 5 -5.11 11.53 5.10
N GLU A 6 -5.34 11.69 6.40
CA GLU A 6 -6.66 11.97 6.94
C GLU A 6 -7.20 13.31 6.40
N ASN A 7 -8.50 13.38 6.16
CA ASN A 7 -9.16 14.62 5.75
C ASN A 7 -8.76 15.21 4.38
N LEU A 8 -8.24 14.41 3.45
CA LEU A 8 -7.98 14.90 2.08
C LEU A 8 -9.21 15.56 1.43
N GLU A 9 -10.39 15.06 1.73
CA GLU A 9 -11.67 15.60 1.24
C GLU A 9 -11.93 17.04 1.69
N LYS A 10 -11.40 17.47 2.83
CA LYS A 10 -11.53 18.85 3.32
C LYS A 10 -10.78 19.86 2.47
N ILE A 11 -9.73 19.42 1.77
CA ILE A 11 -8.96 20.25 0.83
C ILE A 11 -9.76 20.47 -0.47
N GLY A 12 -10.73 19.60 -0.74
CA GLY A 12 -11.72 19.76 -1.79
C GLY A 12 -11.18 19.57 -3.20
N ASN A 13 -11.54 20.50 -4.09
CA ASN A 13 -11.26 20.40 -5.52
C ASN A 13 -9.87 20.91 -5.93
N LYS A 14 -9.02 21.33 -4.99
CA LYS A 14 -7.64 21.71 -5.29
C LYS A 14 -6.90 20.54 -5.94
N THR A 15 -6.06 20.83 -6.91
CA THR A 15 -5.23 19.83 -7.58
C THR A 15 -4.26 19.21 -6.58
N ALA A 16 -4.32 17.91 -6.43
CA ALA A 16 -3.43 17.15 -5.57
C ALA A 16 -2.27 16.55 -6.34
N LEU A 17 -2.52 16.21 -7.61
CA LEU A 17 -1.54 15.51 -8.43
C LEU A 17 -1.85 15.71 -9.92
N ILE A 18 -0.82 15.69 -10.73
CA ILE A 18 -0.87 15.71 -12.20
C ILE A 18 -0.15 14.45 -12.66
N ASN A 19 -0.79 13.62 -13.48
CA ASN A 19 -0.15 12.41 -14.03
C ASN A 19 0.67 12.74 -15.29
N GLU A 20 1.31 11.72 -15.85
CA GLU A 20 2.14 11.85 -17.07
C GLU A 20 1.34 12.39 -18.28
N ASP A 21 0.06 12.04 -18.40
CA ASP A 21 -0.86 12.54 -19.45
C ASP A 21 -1.38 13.97 -19.17
N LYS A 22 -0.77 14.70 -18.22
CA LYS A 22 -1.16 16.04 -17.78
C LYS A 22 -2.58 16.13 -17.20
N ARG A 23 -3.22 15.00 -16.88
CA ARG A 23 -4.51 14.99 -16.19
C ARG A 23 -4.35 15.41 -14.74
N LYS A 24 -5.18 16.32 -14.30
CA LYS A 24 -5.24 16.82 -12.92
C LYS A 24 -6.20 15.97 -12.09
N TYR A 25 -5.78 15.58 -10.90
CA TYR A 25 -6.61 14.88 -9.92
C TYR A 25 -6.70 15.74 -8.66
N SER A 26 -7.93 15.99 -8.21
CA SER A 26 -8.15 16.74 -6.99
C SER A 26 -8.01 15.87 -5.73
N TYR A 27 -7.79 16.51 -4.58
CA TYR A 27 -7.78 15.81 -3.29
C TYR A 27 -9.08 15.04 -3.05
N LYS A 28 -10.23 15.61 -3.43
CA LYS A 28 -11.54 14.94 -3.33
C LYS A 28 -11.61 13.68 -4.19
N GLN A 29 -11.11 13.73 -5.42
CA GLN A 29 -11.08 12.55 -6.30
C GLN A 29 -10.16 11.44 -5.77
N ILE A 30 -8.95 11.80 -5.29
CA ILE A 30 -8.03 10.84 -4.68
C ILE A 30 -8.66 10.21 -3.43
N SER A 31 -9.28 11.02 -2.57
CA SER A 31 -9.98 10.51 -1.38
C SER A 31 -11.09 9.53 -1.74
N PHE A 32 -11.90 9.85 -2.76
CA PHE A 32 -12.96 8.97 -3.24
C PHE A 32 -12.41 7.62 -3.74
N LEU A 33 -11.39 7.65 -4.60
CA LEU A 33 -10.76 6.43 -5.11
C LEU A 33 -10.15 5.60 -3.99
N ALA A 34 -9.48 6.25 -3.04
CA ALA A 34 -8.89 5.59 -1.87
C ALA A 34 -9.95 4.87 -1.02
N LYS A 35 -11.09 5.52 -0.75
CA LYS A 35 -12.21 4.91 -0.01
C LYS A 35 -12.78 3.68 -0.73
N ARG A 36 -12.86 3.71 -2.06
CA ARG A 36 -13.33 2.56 -2.86
C ARG A 36 -12.44 1.33 -2.72
N ILE A 37 -11.13 1.51 -2.60
CA ILE A 37 -10.19 0.40 -2.39
C ILE A 37 -10.36 -0.17 -0.98
N THR A 38 -10.35 0.68 0.05
CA THR A 38 -10.40 0.24 1.45
C THR A 38 -11.76 -0.35 1.83
N SER A 39 -12.86 0.03 1.17
CA SER A 39 -14.18 -0.57 1.41
C SER A 39 -14.27 -2.08 1.07
N LYS A 40 -13.25 -2.64 0.41
CA LYS A 40 -13.20 -4.05 0.00
C LYS A 40 -12.38 -4.93 0.92
N ILE A 41 -11.81 -4.38 1.98
CA ILE A 41 -10.91 -5.11 2.87
C ILE A 41 -11.33 -5.00 4.33
N GLU A 42 -10.99 -6.03 5.08
CA GLU A 42 -11.23 -6.10 6.53
C GLU A 42 -10.26 -5.18 7.28
N ASN A 43 -10.72 -4.55 8.35
CA ASN A 43 -9.89 -3.69 9.21
C ASN A 43 -8.68 -4.46 9.76
N ASN A 44 -7.64 -3.72 10.15
CA ASN A 44 -6.42 -4.27 10.78
C ASN A 44 -5.74 -5.38 9.96
N SER A 45 -5.75 -5.24 8.64
CA SER A 45 -5.16 -6.22 7.73
C SER A 45 -3.71 -5.91 7.40
N LEU A 46 -2.95 -6.95 7.06
CA LEU A 46 -1.62 -6.82 6.46
C LEU A 46 -1.74 -6.80 4.95
N VAL A 47 -1.26 -5.73 4.34
CA VAL A 47 -1.31 -5.50 2.89
C VAL A 47 0.11 -5.41 2.34
N ILE A 48 0.42 -6.19 1.31
CA ILE A 48 1.62 -5.95 0.49
C ILE A 48 1.22 -5.10 -0.71
N ILE A 49 1.91 -3.97 -0.91
CA ILE A 49 1.82 -3.16 -2.11
C ILE A 49 3.07 -3.43 -2.94
N ILE A 50 2.89 -3.91 -4.17
CA ILE A 50 3.98 -4.00 -5.16
C ILE A 50 3.85 -2.76 -6.03
N SER A 51 4.65 -1.74 -5.71
CA SER A 51 4.51 -0.37 -6.19
C SER A 51 5.40 -0.05 -7.39
N ASN A 52 4.97 0.95 -8.13
CA ASN A 52 5.74 1.67 -9.13
C ASN A 52 5.37 3.16 -9.12
N ASN A 53 6.00 3.96 -9.96
CA ASN A 53 5.72 5.39 -10.09
C ASN A 53 4.50 5.66 -10.98
N SER A 54 3.32 5.16 -10.58
CA SER A 54 2.07 5.38 -11.31
C SER A 54 0.96 5.88 -10.39
N LEU A 55 -0.03 6.54 -10.99
CA LEU A 55 -1.22 7.03 -10.27
C LEU A 55 -1.94 5.92 -9.49
N PRO A 56 -2.27 4.74 -10.07
CA PRO A 56 -2.96 3.70 -9.32
C PRO A 56 -2.14 3.16 -8.15
N SER A 57 -0.82 3.08 -8.30
CA SER A 57 0.09 2.70 -7.20
C SER A 57 0.03 3.69 -6.05
N LEU A 58 0.11 4.99 -6.35
CA LEU A 58 0.01 6.06 -5.34
C LEU A 58 -1.35 6.07 -4.65
N ILE A 59 -2.45 5.89 -5.40
CA ILE A 59 -3.79 5.81 -4.81
C ILE A 59 -3.89 4.63 -3.86
N GLY A 60 -3.36 3.46 -4.21
CA GLY A 60 -3.30 2.31 -3.31
C GLY A 60 -2.53 2.62 -2.03
N TYR A 61 -1.35 3.22 -2.16
CA TYR A 61 -0.54 3.64 -1.01
C TYR A 61 -1.32 4.59 -0.08
N ILE A 62 -1.93 5.65 -0.63
CA ILE A 62 -2.75 6.60 0.14
C ILE A 62 -3.93 5.89 0.80
N SER A 63 -4.59 4.96 0.09
CA SER A 63 -5.73 4.20 0.60
C SER A 63 -5.40 3.47 1.88
N PHE A 64 -4.33 2.69 1.88
CA PHE A 64 -3.96 1.87 3.03
C PHE A 64 -3.27 2.68 4.13
N MET A 65 -2.57 3.77 3.78
CA MET A 65 -1.94 4.65 4.78
C MET A 65 -2.95 5.43 5.63
N ARG A 66 -4.11 5.78 5.08
CA ARG A 66 -5.19 6.48 5.79
C ARG A 66 -6.13 5.55 6.57
N SER A 67 -5.88 4.26 6.59
CA SER A 67 -6.67 3.23 7.26
C SER A 67 -5.81 2.46 8.26
N ASP A 68 -6.43 1.68 9.15
CA ASP A 68 -5.72 0.91 10.19
C ASP A 68 -5.10 -0.40 9.65
N HIS A 69 -4.39 -0.31 8.53
CA HIS A 69 -3.68 -1.44 7.95
C HIS A 69 -2.18 -1.33 8.16
N ILE A 70 -1.51 -2.47 8.21
CA ILE A 70 -0.05 -2.53 8.13
C ILE A 70 0.33 -2.76 6.68
N ILE A 71 1.24 -1.96 6.17
CA ILE A 71 1.67 -1.97 4.78
C ILE A 71 3.11 -2.48 4.70
N ILE A 72 3.34 -3.42 3.78
CA ILE A 72 4.68 -3.74 3.29
C ILE A 72 4.78 -3.17 1.88
N LEU A 73 5.68 -2.21 1.69
CA LEU A 73 5.90 -1.58 0.40
C LEU A 73 7.09 -2.23 -0.30
N LEU A 74 6.86 -2.80 -1.47
CA LEU A 74 7.87 -3.43 -2.31
C LEU A 74 7.91 -2.73 -3.66
N ASP A 75 9.12 -2.55 -4.22
CA ASP A 75 9.27 -2.10 -5.60
C ASP A 75 8.92 -3.24 -6.56
N GLN A 76 8.22 -2.92 -7.67
CA GLN A 76 7.87 -3.90 -8.70
C GLN A 76 9.11 -4.50 -9.41
N ASN A 77 10.24 -3.79 -9.37
CA ASN A 77 11.50 -4.19 -10.00
C ASN A 77 12.30 -5.19 -9.15
N PHE A 78 11.86 -5.47 -7.93
CA PHE A 78 12.47 -6.57 -7.17
C PHE A 78 12.29 -7.90 -7.89
N ASP A 79 13.31 -8.75 -7.79
CA ASP A 79 13.22 -10.13 -8.28
C ASP A 79 11.97 -10.82 -7.71
N PHE A 80 11.25 -11.52 -8.58
CA PHE A 80 10.03 -12.23 -8.20
C PHE A 80 10.26 -13.27 -7.09
N LYS A 81 11.44 -13.86 -7.05
CA LYS A 81 11.84 -14.80 -5.97
C LYS A 81 11.79 -14.08 -4.61
N PHE A 82 12.33 -12.86 -4.51
CA PHE A 82 12.31 -12.05 -3.30
C PHE A 82 10.87 -11.64 -2.92
N ILE A 83 10.07 -11.18 -3.89
CA ILE A 83 8.65 -10.84 -3.67
C ILE A 83 7.90 -12.06 -3.11
N ASN A 84 8.08 -13.23 -3.72
CA ASN A 84 7.42 -14.46 -3.31
C ASN A 84 7.88 -14.95 -1.92
N GLN A 85 9.17 -14.84 -1.60
CA GLN A 85 9.69 -15.10 -0.27
C GLN A 85 9.09 -14.16 0.78
N THR A 86 8.93 -12.88 0.44
CA THR A 86 8.29 -11.88 1.30
C THR A 86 6.82 -12.23 1.55
N ILE A 87 6.08 -12.61 0.51
CA ILE A 87 4.69 -13.06 0.64
C ILE A 87 4.59 -14.30 1.55
N LYS A 88 5.46 -15.29 1.36
CA LYS A 88 5.51 -16.50 2.19
C LYS A 88 5.86 -16.20 3.65
N LYS A 89 6.81 -15.29 3.88
CA LYS A 89 7.28 -14.88 5.22
C LYS A 89 6.22 -14.14 6.01
N PHE A 90 5.60 -13.15 5.39
CA PHE A 90 4.66 -12.25 6.08
C PHE A 90 3.20 -12.70 5.99
N LYS A 91 2.85 -13.59 5.05
CA LYS A 91 1.51 -14.13 4.86
C LYS A 91 0.43 -13.03 4.86
N PRO A 92 0.49 -12.03 3.93
CA PRO A 92 -0.44 -10.90 3.92
C PRO A 92 -1.88 -11.37 3.71
N ASN A 93 -2.84 -10.58 4.21
CA ASN A 93 -4.26 -10.80 3.92
C ASN A 93 -4.60 -10.36 2.49
N TYR A 94 -3.95 -9.27 2.05
CA TYR A 94 -4.18 -8.68 0.73
C TYR A 94 -2.88 -8.32 0.03
N ILE A 95 -2.94 -8.33 -1.30
CA ILE A 95 -1.86 -7.87 -2.17
C ILE A 95 -2.47 -6.85 -3.13
N TYR A 96 -1.86 -5.67 -3.24
CA TYR A 96 -2.20 -4.66 -4.22
C TYR A 96 -1.05 -4.51 -5.20
N ALA A 97 -1.30 -4.86 -6.46
CA ALA A 97 -0.27 -4.95 -7.48
C ALA A 97 -0.86 -4.82 -8.89
N ARG A 98 -0.01 -4.68 -9.89
CA ARG A 98 -0.43 -4.78 -11.29
C ARG A 98 -1.09 -6.12 -11.59
N ARG A 99 -2.07 -6.11 -12.49
CA ARG A 99 -2.79 -7.31 -12.94
C ARG A 99 -1.85 -8.41 -13.46
N SER A 100 -0.71 -8.05 -14.06
CA SER A 100 0.29 -9.01 -14.51
C SER A 100 0.84 -9.92 -13.41
N PHE A 101 0.82 -9.47 -12.16
CA PHE A 101 1.19 -10.29 -11.00
C PHE A 101 0.17 -11.40 -10.69
N LEU A 102 -1.09 -11.28 -11.12
CA LEU A 102 -2.13 -12.30 -10.86
C LEU A 102 -1.69 -13.69 -11.35
N LYS A 103 -1.10 -13.77 -12.54
CA LYS A 103 -0.61 -15.03 -13.10
C LYS A 103 0.48 -15.69 -12.25
N LYS A 104 1.14 -14.91 -11.39
CA LYS A 104 2.21 -15.34 -10.49
C LYS A 104 1.75 -15.61 -9.05
N LEU A 105 0.51 -15.19 -8.72
CA LEU A 105 -0.10 -15.36 -7.41
C LEU A 105 -1.09 -16.52 -7.42
N ASN A 106 -0.65 -17.70 -7.03
CA ASN A 106 -1.52 -18.87 -6.95
C ASN A 106 -2.64 -18.66 -5.92
N LYS A 107 -3.90 -18.92 -6.34
CA LYS A 107 -5.09 -18.93 -5.47
C LYS A 107 -5.46 -17.60 -4.80
N ALA A 108 -5.13 -16.45 -5.40
CA ALA A 108 -5.60 -15.16 -4.92
C ALA A 108 -6.92 -14.76 -5.59
N LYS A 109 -7.89 -14.27 -4.80
CA LYS A 109 -9.19 -13.79 -5.30
C LYS A 109 -9.10 -12.30 -5.64
N LEU A 110 -9.45 -11.93 -6.87
CA LEU A 110 -9.58 -10.52 -7.26
C LEU A 110 -10.79 -9.88 -6.55
N LEU A 111 -10.57 -8.77 -5.85
CA LEU A 111 -11.64 -8.01 -5.17
C LEU A 111 -11.98 -6.69 -5.85
N PHE A 112 -10.96 -6.01 -6.40
CA PHE A 112 -11.11 -4.68 -6.98
C PHE A 112 -10.03 -4.44 -8.02
N ASN A 113 -10.32 -3.62 -9.02
CA ASN A 113 -9.33 -3.13 -9.97
C ASN A 113 -9.51 -1.64 -10.23
N TYR A 114 -8.40 -0.96 -10.46
CA TYR A 114 -8.34 0.41 -10.92
C TYR A 114 -7.18 0.54 -11.92
N GLN A 115 -7.53 0.85 -13.16
CA GLN A 115 -6.60 0.79 -14.29
C GLN A 115 -5.91 -0.59 -14.36
N ASP A 116 -4.59 -0.63 -14.37
CA ASP A 116 -3.79 -1.86 -14.42
C ASP A 116 -3.49 -2.47 -13.05
N PHE A 117 -3.86 -1.82 -11.94
CA PHE A 117 -3.67 -2.31 -10.57
C PHE A 117 -4.91 -3.03 -10.04
N CYS A 118 -4.65 -4.05 -9.27
CA CYS A 118 -5.67 -4.92 -8.69
C CYS A 118 -5.42 -5.17 -7.21
N LEU A 119 -6.51 -5.29 -6.46
CA LEU A 119 -6.52 -5.75 -5.09
C LEU A 119 -6.89 -7.23 -5.06
N PHE A 120 -6.02 -8.04 -4.48
CA PHE A 120 -6.19 -9.48 -4.35
C PHE A 120 -6.32 -9.87 -2.88
N LYS A 121 -7.32 -10.69 -2.55
CA LYS A 121 -7.40 -11.39 -1.26
C LYS A 121 -6.61 -12.69 -1.37
N THR A 122 -5.69 -12.91 -0.42
CA THR A 122 -4.94 -14.17 -0.32
C THR A 122 -5.72 -15.17 0.53
N ASN A 123 -5.34 -16.45 0.47
CA ASN A 123 -5.91 -17.48 1.34
C ASN A 123 -5.25 -17.52 2.73
N ASN A 124 -4.36 -16.58 3.03
CA ASN A 124 -3.71 -16.52 4.32
C ASN A 124 -4.67 -15.97 5.38
N LYS A 125 -5.02 -16.81 6.33
CA LYS A 125 -5.69 -16.38 7.56
C LYS A 125 -4.63 -15.89 8.54
N ASN A 126 -4.25 -14.63 8.43
CA ASN A 126 -3.31 -14.06 9.39
C ASN A 126 -4.08 -13.62 10.63
N HIS A 127 -4.25 -14.55 11.59
CA HIS A 127 -4.92 -14.30 12.87
C HIS A 127 -3.99 -13.70 13.94
N LYS A 128 -2.72 -13.49 13.63
CA LYS A 128 -1.84 -12.79 14.57
C LYS A 128 -2.36 -11.36 14.71
N LYS A 129 -2.72 -10.98 15.93
CA LYS A 129 -2.91 -9.56 16.28
C LYS A 129 -1.67 -8.82 15.79
N LEU A 130 -1.84 -8.15 14.67
CA LEU A 130 -0.77 -7.31 14.13
C LEU A 130 -0.52 -6.26 15.20
N ASN A 131 0.73 -6.15 15.62
CA ASN A 131 1.10 -5.17 16.62
C ASN A 131 0.86 -3.79 15.99
N ASN A 132 -0.22 -3.09 16.39
CA ASN A 132 -0.69 -1.82 15.83
C ASN A 132 0.36 -0.69 15.92
N LEU A 133 1.51 -0.96 16.53
CA LEU A 133 2.65 -0.03 16.56
C LEU A 133 3.31 0.14 15.18
N ASN A 134 3.24 -0.87 14.30
CA ASN A 134 3.86 -0.80 12.97
C ASN A 134 2.81 -0.38 11.94
N LYS A 135 3.10 0.68 11.17
CA LYS A 135 2.23 1.17 10.10
C LYS A 135 2.78 0.83 8.71
N LEU A 136 4.07 1.00 8.53
CA LEU A 136 4.74 0.83 7.26
C LEU A 136 6.02 0.01 7.43
N ILE A 137 6.20 -0.97 6.56
CA ILE A 137 7.42 -1.77 6.47
C ILE A 137 8.03 -1.50 5.11
N LEU A 138 9.24 -0.96 5.11
CA LEU A 138 10.02 -0.68 3.91
C LEU A 138 11.15 -1.69 3.77
N THR A 139 11.58 -1.90 2.54
CA THR A 139 12.83 -2.60 2.25
C THR A 139 13.94 -1.60 2.03
N THR A 140 15.11 -1.83 2.61
CA THR A 140 16.31 -1.08 2.30
C THR A 140 17.17 -1.87 1.33
N SER A 141 17.73 -1.19 0.33
CA SER A 141 18.82 -1.74 -0.49
C SER A 141 20.07 -1.80 0.41
N GLY A 142 20.21 -2.86 1.18
CA GLY A 142 21.42 -3.07 1.96
C GLY A 142 22.60 -3.40 1.02
N SER A 143 23.78 -2.88 1.30
CA SER A 143 25.05 -3.28 0.68
C SER A 143 25.38 -4.77 0.90
N THR A 144 24.60 -5.46 1.70
CA THR A 144 24.64 -6.90 1.96
C THR A 144 23.58 -7.62 1.11
N GLN A 145 23.93 -8.78 0.59
CA GLN A 145 23.21 -9.60 -0.40
C GLN A 145 21.69 -9.84 -0.17
N SER A 146 21.07 -9.36 0.91
CA SER A 146 19.64 -9.49 1.17
C SER A 146 19.02 -8.20 1.68
N PRO A 147 17.89 -7.73 1.08
CA PRO A 147 17.18 -6.53 1.55
C PRO A 147 16.71 -6.68 3.01
N LYS A 148 16.97 -5.65 3.83
CA LYS A 148 16.50 -5.58 5.22
C LYS A 148 15.13 -4.91 5.28
N PHE A 149 14.29 -5.34 6.24
CA PHE A 149 12.99 -4.74 6.49
C PHE A 149 13.08 -3.74 7.64
N VAL A 150 12.72 -2.48 7.36
CA VAL A 150 12.62 -1.41 8.35
C VAL A 150 11.15 -1.17 8.68
N ARG A 151 10.83 -1.16 9.97
CA ARG A 151 9.46 -0.95 10.46
C ARG A 151 9.31 0.49 10.94
N LEU A 152 8.29 1.16 10.42
CA LEU A 152 7.95 2.53 10.81
C LEU A 152 6.58 2.53 11.49
N SER A 153 6.54 3.10 12.69
CA SER A 153 5.28 3.34 13.41
C SER A 153 4.61 4.62 12.90
N ASN A 154 3.34 4.81 13.25
CA ASN A 154 2.68 6.10 13.04
C ASN A 154 3.49 7.25 13.66
N LYS A 155 4.02 7.06 14.88
CA LYS A 155 4.86 8.07 15.55
C LYS A 155 6.08 8.45 14.70
N ASN A 156 6.81 7.48 14.15
CA ASN A 156 7.97 7.75 13.29
C ASN A 156 7.59 8.54 12.02
N LEU A 157 6.43 8.23 11.43
CA LEU A 157 5.95 8.90 10.23
C LEU A 157 5.51 10.35 10.50
N PHE A 158 4.99 10.65 11.71
CA PHE A 158 4.56 11.99 12.10
C PHE A 158 5.69 12.87 12.63
N GLN A 159 6.65 12.34 13.39
CA GLN A 159 7.73 13.13 13.98
C GLN A 159 8.60 13.86 12.94
N LYS A 160 8.77 13.31 11.74
CA LYS A 160 9.51 13.99 10.64
C LYS A 160 8.78 15.21 10.05
N ARG A 161 7.52 15.50 10.45
CA ARG A 161 6.78 16.67 9.97
C ARG A 161 7.23 18.01 10.61
N PHE A 162 7.97 17.96 11.71
CA PHE A 162 8.33 19.15 12.50
C PHE A 162 9.81 19.52 12.43
N CYS A 163 10.57 18.95 11.49
CA CYS A 163 12.00 19.23 11.33
C CYS A 163 12.32 20.05 10.08
N TYR A 164 11.42 20.95 9.66
CA TYR A 164 11.66 21.97 8.62
C TYR A 164 11.08 23.29 9.04
#